data_650ce6903a8041ce2866a6ccc24d322e
#
_entry.id   650ce6903a8041ce2866a6ccc24d322e
#
_cell.length_a   1.000
_cell.length_b   1.000
_cell.length_c   1.000
_cell.angle_alpha   90.00
_cell.angle_beta   90.00
_cell.angle_gamma   90.00
#
_symmetry.space_group_name_H-M   'P 1'
#
loop_
_entity.id
_entity.type
_entity.pdbx_description
1 polymer ?
#
loop_
_entity_poly.entity_id
_entity_poly.type
_entity_poly.pdbx_seq_one_letter_code
_entity_poly.pdbx_strand_id
1 'polypeptide(L)'
;AIVWQDRRTADDCQAKKQQGLESAVTEKTGLRLDPYFSGTKVAWILDNVEGVRSRAEAGRLAFGTIDTFLLWRLTHGAVHATDATNASRTLLFNIHTQDWDDDLLSMFGVPRQLLPDVRDCAADFGVAQDDCLGGEIPVCGIAGDQQAALIGQAGFEHGMTKSTYGTGCFVVANTGSEALHSENHLLTTVGMRIGGNVTYALEGSVFVAGSAMQWLRDELRIIEAAPESEAIAKRTGIVEDVYVVPAFAGLGAPFWDPDARGAILGLTRGSGREDIVTATLQAVAFQTCDLINAMADDGIRPSVIRVDGGMVANNWFLQFLADVLDVPVE
;
A
#
# COMPACT_ATOMS: atom_id res chain seq x y z
N ALA A 1 14.37 -1.76 -9.41
CA ALA A 1 13.20 -2.55 -8.96
C ALA A 1 12.03 -2.36 -9.94
N ILE A 2 11.19 -3.37 -10.05
CA ILE A 2 9.94 -3.29 -10.83
C ILE A 2 8.89 -2.66 -9.92
N VAL A 3 8.19 -1.62 -10.44
CA VAL A 3 7.17 -0.87 -9.67
C VAL A 3 5.99 -1.76 -9.24
N TRP A 4 5.32 -1.39 -8.14
CA TRP A 4 4.23 -2.18 -7.56
C TRP A 4 3.02 -2.39 -8.51
N GLN A 5 2.75 -1.43 -9.39
CA GLN A 5 1.67 -1.50 -10.39
C GLN A 5 1.93 -2.49 -11.54
N ASP A 6 3.17 -2.93 -11.74
CA ASP A 6 3.53 -3.85 -12.82
C ASP A 6 3.02 -5.25 -12.51
N ARG A 7 2.24 -5.81 -13.41
CA ARG A 7 1.52 -7.09 -13.25
C ARG A 7 2.20 -8.27 -13.97
N ARG A 8 3.44 -8.11 -14.48
CA ARG A 8 4.13 -9.15 -15.29
C ARG A 8 4.30 -10.51 -14.61
N THR A 9 4.23 -10.57 -13.29
CA THR A 9 4.34 -11.81 -12.51
C THR A 9 2.99 -12.35 -12.03
N ALA A 10 1.88 -11.88 -12.60
CA ALA A 10 0.54 -12.33 -12.21
C ALA A 10 0.33 -13.82 -12.43
N ASP A 11 0.81 -14.34 -13.58
CA ASP A 11 0.71 -15.78 -13.91
C ASP A 11 1.52 -16.65 -12.96
N ASP A 12 2.71 -16.17 -12.53
CA ASP A 12 3.54 -16.88 -11.54
C ASP A 12 2.86 -16.91 -10.17
N CYS A 13 2.26 -15.80 -9.74
CA CYS A 13 1.45 -15.76 -8.52
C CYS A 13 0.29 -16.76 -8.61
N GLN A 14 -0.42 -16.78 -9.72
CA GLN A 14 -1.55 -17.70 -9.92
C GLN A 14 -1.12 -19.17 -9.91
N ALA A 15 0.01 -19.48 -10.55
CA ALA A 15 0.56 -20.84 -10.55
C ALA A 15 0.93 -21.29 -9.11
N LYS A 16 1.52 -20.40 -8.30
CA LYS A 16 1.85 -20.70 -6.89
C LYS A 16 0.58 -20.85 -6.02
N LYS A 17 -0.47 -20.06 -6.27
CA LYS A 17 -1.78 -20.25 -5.62
C LYS A 17 -2.38 -21.62 -5.94
N GLN A 18 -2.34 -22.05 -7.20
CA GLN A 18 -2.82 -23.38 -7.61
C GLN A 18 -2.02 -24.53 -6.98
N GLN A 19 -0.76 -24.31 -6.63
CA GLN A 19 0.07 -25.25 -5.88
C GLN A 19 -0.24 -25.25 -4.37
N GLY A 20 -1.15 -24.40 -3.88
CA GLY A 20 -1.51 -24.31 -2.47
C GLY A 20 -0.51 -23.55 -1.60
N LEU A 21 0.39 -22.77 -2.18
CA LEU A 21 1.46 -22.07 -1.45
C LEU A 21 1.02 -20.78 -0.77
N GLU A 22 -0.16 -20.23 -1.11
CA GLU A 22 -0.61 -18.93 -0.59
C GLU A 22 -0.74 -18.93 0.93
N SER A 23 -1.30 -20.00 1.54
CA SER A 23 -1.47 -20.09 2.99
C SER A 23 -0.13 -19.98 3.74
N ALA A 24 0.89 -20.72 3.30
CA ALA A 24 2.22 -20.69 3.91
C ALA A 24 2.90 -19.32 3.75
N VAL A 25 2.70 -18.63 2.61
CA VAL A 25 3.20 -17.28 2.40
C VAL A 25 2.49 -16.29 3.30
N THR A 26 1.15 -16.35 3.36
CA THR A 26 0.35 -15.42 4.18
C THR A 26 0.66 -15.60 5.66
N GLU A 27 0.81 -16.83 6.15
CA GLU A 27 1.15 -17.12 7.54
C GLU A 27 2.49 -16.48 7.95
N LYS A 28 3.50 -16.57 7.09
CA LYS A 28 4.85 -16.05 7.39
C LYS A 28 4.98 -14.54 7.17
N THR A 29 4.31 -14.00 6.16
CA THR A 29 4.52 -12.62 5.70
C THR A 29 3.38 -11.66 6.04
N GLY A 30 2.19 -12.18 6.37
CA GLY A 30 0.95 -11.41 6.47
C GLY A 30 0.40 -10.94 5.12
N LEU A 31 1.07 -11.27 4.01
CA LEU A 31 0.74 -10.80 2.66
C LEU A 31 0.09 -11.90 1.83
N ARG A 32 -0.60 -11.50 0.78
CA ARG A 32 -1.13 -12.41 -0.24
C ARG A 32 -0.11 -12.65 -1.36
N LEU A 33 -0.24 -13.77 -2.08
CA LEU A 33 0.52 -13.98 -3.31
C LEU A 33 -0.04 -13.08 -4.43
N ASP A 34 0.49 -11.88 -4.54
CA ASP A 34 0.10 -10.90 -5.56
C ASP A 34 1.34 -10.25 -6.19
N PRO A 35 1.32 -9.94 -7.50
CA PRO A 35 2.41 -9.22 -8.17
C PRO A 35 2.63 -7.79 -7.65
N TYR A 36 1.81 -7.31 -6.74
CA TYR A 36 2.04 -6.07 -6.00
C TYR A 36 3.39 -6.08 -5.26
N PHE A 37 3.80 -7.22 -4.70
CA PHE A 37 4.98 -7.36 -3.84
C PHE A 37 6.25 -7.76 -4.61
N SER A 38 7.42 -7.61 -3.97
CA SER A 38 8.72 -7.67 -4.64
C SER A 38 9.19 -9.08 -4.99
N GLY A 39 8.88 -10.11 -4.19
CA GLY A 39 9.50 -11.45 -4.28
C GLY A 39 9.42 -12.07 -5.67
N THR A 40 8.21 -12.14 -6.27
CA THR A 40 8.02 -12.68 -7.62
C THR A 40 8.74 -11.85 -8.69
N LYS A 41 8.85 -10.52 -8.49
CA LYS A 41 9.53 -9.61 -9.42
C LYS A 41 11.05 -9.78 -9.38
N VAL A 42 11.61 -10.03 -8.21
CA VAL A 42 13.04 -10.36 -8.06
C VAL A 42 13.32 -11.68 -8.77
N ALA A 43 12.51 -12.72 -8.51
CA ALA A 43 12.59 -14.00 -9.20
C ALA A 43 12.54 -13.82 -10.72
N TRP A 44 11.58 -13.05 -11.20
CA TRP A 44 11.44 -12.76 -12.63
C TRP A 44 12.70 -12.13 -13.22
N ILE A 45 13.31 -11.14 -12.56
CA ILE A 45 14.56 -10.53 -13.02
C ILE A 45 15.69 -11.54 -13.07
N LEU A 46 15.82 -12.38 -12.03
CA LEU A 46 16.85 -13.40 -11.97
C LEU A 46 16.73 -14.44 -13.10
N ASP A 47 15.50 -14.76 -13.51
CA ASP A 47 15.23 -15.79 -14.52
C ASP A 47 15.19 -15.27 -15.95
N ASN A 48 14.82 -14.00 -16.15
CA ASN A 48 14.57 -13.44 -17.49
C ASN A 48 15.66 -12.48 -17.99
N VAL A 49 16.60 -12.06 -17.12
CA VAL A 49 17.70 -11.19 -17.54
C VAL A 49 18.99 -12.01 -17.61
N GLU A 50 19.58 -12.08 -18.79
CA GLU A 50 20.76 -12.88 -19.05
C GLU A 50 21.93 -12.58 -18.09
N GLY A 51 22.51 -13.63 -17.52
CA GLY A 51 23.67 -13.55 -16.62
C GLY A 51 23.38 -12.99 -15.22
N VAL A 52 22.15 -12.53 -14.94
CA VAL A 52 21.83 -11.93 -13.64
C VAL A 52 21.83 -12.99 -12.53
N ARG A 53 21.25 -14.16 -12.73
CA ARG A 53 21.21 -15.23 -11.73
C ARG A 53 22.62 -15.68 -11.32
N SER A 54 23.52 -15.96 -12.26
CA SER A 54 24.90 -16.35 -11.95
C SER A 54 25.70 -15.27 -11.24
N ARG A 55 25.43 -13.99 -11.55
CA ARG A 55 26.05 -12.87 -10.84
C ARG A 55 25.50 -12.72 -9.42
N ALA A 56 24.21 -12.97 -9.23
CA ALA A 56 23.56 -12.97 -7.94
C ALA A 56 24.12 -14.07 -7.01
N GLU A 57 24.18 -15.30 -7.52
CA GLU A 57 24.77 -16.45 -6.82
C GLU A 57 26.26 -16.25 -6.49
N ALA A 58 26.98 -15.50 -7.32
CA ALA A 58 28.37 -15.11 -7.06
C ALA A 58 28.51 -13.89 -6.10
N GLY A 59 27.41 -13.38 -5.50
CA GLY A 59 27.45 -12.24 -4.57
C GLY A 59 27.84 -10.91 -5.21
N ARG A 60 27.66 -10.77 -6.52
CA ARG A 60 28.03 -9.56 -7.28
C ARG A 60 26.86 -8.61 -7.57
N LEU A 61 25.71 -8.89 -7.01
CA LEU A 61 24.53 -8.06 -7.11
C LEU A 61 23.91 -7.82 -5.74
N ALA A 62 23.22 -6.73 -5.60
CA ALA A 62 22.43 -6.37 -4.43
C ALA A 62 20.98 -6.09 -4.87
N PHE A 63 20.04 -6.54 -4.06
CA PHE A 63 18.62 -6.17 -4.19
C PHE A 63 18.26 -5.16 -3.11
N GLY A 64 17.30 -4.32 -3.39
CA GLY A 64 16.67 -3.45 -2.41
C GLY A 64 15.36 -2.87 -2.94
N THR A 65 14.51 -2.51 -2.02
CA THR A 65 13.40 -1.61 -2.24
C THR A 65 13.93 -0.18 -2.45
N ILE A 66 13.07 0.79 -2.71
CA ILE A 66 13.52 2.15 -3.05
C ILE A 66 14.35 2.81 -1.93
N ASP A 67 13.98 2.57 -0.67
CA ASP A 67 14.70 3.01 0.51
C ASP A 67 16.15 2.52 0.55
N THR A 68 16.35 1.22 0.33
CA THR A 68 17.70 0.61 0.23
C THR A 68 18.52 1.24 -0.89
N PHE A 69 17.90 1.49 -2.06
CA PHE A 69 18.58 2.14 -3.18
C PHE A 69 18.97 3.57 -2.84
N LEU A 70 18.08 4.33 -2.22
CA LEU A 70 18.36 5.71 -1.79
C LEU A 70 19.47 5.74 -0.74
N LEU A 71 19.40 4.88 0.26
CA LEU A 71 20.43 4.75 1.29
C LEU A 71 21.79 4.41 0.68
N TRP A 72 21.83 3.41 -0.23
CA TRP A 72 23.03 3.01 -0.92
C TRP A 72 23.64 4.17 -1.73
N ARG A 73 22.80 4.98 -2.39
CA ARG A 73 23.24 6.18 -3.11
C ARG A 73 23.77 7.25 -2.18
N LEU A 74 23.05 7.57 -1.10
CA LEU A 74 23.43 8.59 -0.12
C LEU A 74 24.74 8.26 0.59
N THR A 75 25.00 6.97 0.82
CA THR A 75 26.23 6.49 1.50
C THR A 75 27.35 6.09 0.54
N HIS A 76 27.26 6.41 -0.75
CA HIS A 76 28.19 5.99 -1.81
C HIS A 76 28.48 4.48 -1.83
N GLY A 77 27.47 3.67 -1.54
CA GLY A 77 27.59 2.21 -1.53
C GLY A 77 28.15 1.61 -0.25
N ALA A 78 28.38 2.41 0.78
CA ALA A 78 28.92 1.93 2.05
C ALA A 78 27.92 1.12 2.87
N VAL A 79 26.60 1.39 2.73
CA VAL A 79 25.53 0.73 3.48
C VAL A 79 24.52 0.10 2.54
N HIS A 80 24.29 -1.20 2.73
CA HIS A 80 23.24 -1.97 2.07
C HIS A 80 22.27 -2.49 3.15
N ALA A 81 21.31 -1.66 3.51
CA ALA A 81 20.34 -1.94 4.57
C ALA A 81 18.94 -1.43 4.18
N THR A 82 17.94 -1.98 4.84
CA THR A 82 16.53 -1.58 4.82
C THR A 82 15.97 -1.59 6.23
N ASP A 83 14.75 -1.15 6.43
CA ASP A 83 14.05 -1.30 7.70
C ASP A 83 13.03 -2.44 7.65
N ALA A 84 12.51 -2.83 8.82
CA ALA A 84 11.56 -3.93 8.96
C ALA A 84 10.24 -3.67 8.21
N THR A 85 9.80 -2.40 8.09
CA THR A 85 8.54 -2.06 7.40
C THR A 85 8.67 -2.26 5.88
N ASN A 86 9.76 -1.82 5.26
CA ASN A 86 10.03 -2.08 3.85
C ASN A 86 10.30 -3.57 3.58
N ALA A 87 11.07 -4.24 4.43
CA ALA A 87 11.33 -5.68 4.32
C ALA A 87 10.03 -6.49 4.33
N SER A 88 9.07 -6.13 5.19
CA SER A 88 7.78 -6.82 5.29
C SER A 88 6.93 -6.73 4.01
N ARG A 89 7.27 -5.85 3.04
CA ARG A 89 6.53 -5.72 1.76
C ARG A 89 7.10 -6.57 0.63
N THR A 90 8.00 -7.50 0.92
CA THR A 90 8.77 -8.20 -0.13
C THR A 90 8.29 -9.61 -0.47
N LEU A 91 7.45 -10.25 0.35
CA LEU A 91 7.15 -11.70 0.34
C LEU A 91 8.35 -12.59 0.71
N LEU A 92 9.45 -12.01 1.19
CA LEU A 92 10.69 -12.73 1.52
C LEU A 92 11.03 -12.65 3.02
N PHE A 93 10.33 -11.78 3.73
CA PHE A 93 10.56 -11.46 5.15
C PHE A 93 9.48 -12.10 6.02
N ASN A 94 9.91 -12.79 7.08
CA ASN A 94 9.00 -13.37 8.06
C ASN A 94 8.71 -12.35 9.15
N ILE A 95 7.45 -11.91 9.25
CA ILE A 95 7.04 -10.88 10.20
C ILE A 95 7.05 -11.35 11.64
N HIS A 96 7.13 -12.65 11.92
CA HIS A 96 7.18 -13.22 13.27
C HIS A 96 8.62 -13.36 13.76
N THR A 97 9.54 -13.85 12.92
CA THR A 97 10.96 -13.97 13.25
C THR A 97 11.75 -12.70 13.05
N GLN A 98 11.19 -11.73 12.34
CA GLN A 98 11.79 -10.44 12.01
C GLN A 98 13.10 -10.54 11.21
N ASP A 99 13.17 -11.53 10.33
CA ASP A 99 14.31 -11.76 9.42
C ASP A 99 13.83 -12.31 8.06
N TRP A 100 14.72 -12.35 7.09
CA TRP A 100 14.52 -13.03 5.82
C TRP A 100 14.30 -14.53 6.05
N ASP A 101 13.26 -15.10 5.44
CA ASP A 101 12.84 -16.49 5.66
C ASP A 101 13.41 -17.42 4.57
N ASP A 102 14.20 -18.41 4.97
CA ASP A 102 14.87 -19.30 4.03
C ASP A 102 13.91 -20.17 3.20
N ASP A 103 12.72 -20.52 3.74
CA ASP A 103 11.71 -21.25 2.97
C ASP A 103 11.10 -20.34 1.89
N LEU A 104 10.81 -19.08 2.23
CA LEU A 104 10.32 -18.10 1.25
C LEU A 104 11.40 -17.83 0.18
N LEU A 105 12.65 -17.66 0.59
CA LEU A 105 13.76 -17.45 -0.34
C LEU A 105 13.90 -18.65 -1.30
N SER A 106 13.78 -19.87 -0.79
CA SER A 106 13.80 -21.08 -1.59
C SER A 106 12.60 -21.15 -2.54
N MET A 107 11.39 -20.83 -2.04
CA MET A 107 10.15 -20.84 -2.82
C MET A 107 10.19 -19.88 -4.03
N PHE A 108 10.77 -18.71 -3.85
CA PHE A 108 10.92 -17.70 -4.90
C PHE A 108 12.26 -17.82 -5.66
N GLY A 109 13.16 -18.71 -5.26
CA GLY A 109 14.48 -18.89 -5.88
C GLY A 109 15.36 -17.64 -5.77
N VAL A 110 15.29 -16.94 -4.64
CA VAL A 110 16.04 -15.69 -4.38
C VAL A 110 17.24 -15.99 -3.47
N PRO A 111 18.50 -15.77 -3.94
CA PRO A 111 19.67 -15.97 -3.11
C PRO A 111 19.73 -14.96 -1.93
N ARG A 112 19.94 -15.46 -0.69
CA ARG A 112 20.01 -14.62 0.52
C ARG A 112 21.05 -13.51 0.44
N GLN A 113 22.18 -13.75 -0.22
CA GLN A 113 23.24 -12.75 -0.38
C GLN A 113 22.88 -11.52 -1.20
N LEU A 114 21.73 -11.52 -1.87
CA LEU A 114 21.19 -10.33 -2.54
C LEU A 114 20.58 -9.33 -1.59
N LEU A 115 20.14 -9.78 -0.40
CA LEU A 115 19.22 -9.05 0.45
C LEU A 115 19.99 -8.11 1.40
N PRO A 116 19.42 -6.93 1.70
CA PRO A 116 20.03 -5.97 2.63
C PRO A 116 19.90 -6.44 4.09
N ASP A 117 20.72 -5.85 4.98
CA ASP A 117 20.52 -5.95 6.42
C ASP A 117 19.19 -5.30 6.81
N VAL A 118 18.42 -5.96 7.68
CA VAL A 118 17.16 -5.43 8.17
C VAL A 118 17.34 -4.78 9.54
N ARG A 119 17.12 -3.47 9.61
CA ARG A 119 17.26 -2.66 10.83
C ARG A 119 15.92 -2.18 11.36
N ASP A 120 15.93 -1.64 12.56
CA ASP A 120 14.77 -0.92 13.12
C ASP A 120 14.49 0.34 12.30
N CYS A 121 13.24 0.84 12.35
CA CYS A 121 12.87 2.08 11.64
C CYS A 121 13.67 3.28 12.13
N ALA A 122 14.01 3.31 13.43
CA ALA A 122 14.91 4.27 14.04
C ALA A 122 16.24 3.56 14.40
N ALA A 123 17.24 3.71 13.55
CA ALA A 123 18.55 3.06 13.69
C ALA A 123 19.65 3.90 13.03
N ASP A 124 20.90 3.54 13.28
CA ASP A 124 22.01 4.09 12.52
C ASP A 124 22.08 3.43 11.14
N PHE A 125 21.75 4.19 10.09
CA PHE A 125 21.86 3.78 8.69
C PHE A 125 23.11 4.34 8.00
N GLY A 126 24.04 4.94 8.75
CA GLY A 126 25.24 5.57 8.24
C GLY A 126 25.06 7.05 7.93
N VAL A 127 25.99 7.60 7.16
CA VAL A 127 26.07 9.05 6.89
C VAL A 127 25.93 9.31 5.39
N ALA A 128 24.99 10.18 5.03
CA ALA A 128 24.93 10.73 3.68
C ALA A 128 26.16 11.60 3.40
N GLN A 129 26.77 11.40 2.23
CA GLN A 129 28.00 12.11 1.87
C GLN A 129 27.71 13.58 1.51
N ASP A 130 28.71 14.43 1.70
CA ASP A 130 28.59 15.87 1.59
C ASP A 130 28.18 16.37 0.20
N ASP A 131 28.56 15.68 -0.87
CA ASP A 131 28.19 15.99 -2.24
C ASP A 131 26.71 15.70 -2.55
N CYS A 132 26.05 14.87 -1.74
CA CYS A 132 24.64 14.54 -1.92
C CYS A 132 23.71 15.65 -1.38
N LEU A 133 23.99 16.19 -0.20
CA LEU A 133 23.08 17.09 0.53
C LEU A 133 23.78 18.37 1.04
N GLY A 134 25.03 18.63 0.63
CA GLY A 134 25.81 19.80 1.01
C GLY A 134 26.43 19.71 2.40
N GLY A 135 26.54 18.52 2.96
CA GLY A 135 27.18 18.20 4.24
C GLY A 135 27.00 16.74 4.63
N GLU A 136 27.84 16.26 5.52
CA GLU A 136 27.69 14.92 6.10
C GLU A 136 26.49 14.89 7.06
N ILE A 137 25.44 14.17 6.68
CA ILE A 137 24.17 14.09 7.43
C ILE A 137 23.92 12.64 7.85
N PRO A 138 23.81 12.33 9.16
CA PRO A 138 23.43 11.00 9.62
C PRO A 138 22.02 10.61 9.12
N VAL A 139 21.89 9.39 8.60
CA VAL A 139 20.60 8.79 8.26
C VAL A 139 20.16 7.94 9.45
N CYS A 140 19.19 8.43 10.21
CA CYS A 140 18.77 7.85 11.49
C CYS A 140 17.38 7.19 11.44
N GLY A 141 16.69 7.22 10.29
CA GLY A 141 15.36 6.63 10.17
C GLY A 141 15.01 6.25 8.75
N ILE A 142 14.37 5.10 8.60
CA ILE A 142 13.77 4.60 7.36
C ILE A 142 12.43 3.95 7.73
N ALA A 143 11.41 4.21 6.92
CA ALA A 143 10.13 3.51 6.99
C ALA A 143 9.48 3.48 5.60
N GLY A 144 8.68 2.46 5.32
CA GLY A 144 7.80 2.44 4.15
C GLY A 144 6.82 3.62 4.19
N ASP A 145 6.42 4.14 3.04
CA ASP A 145 5.60 5.36 2.95
C ASP A 145 4.30 5.27 3.75
N GLN A 146 3.60 4.13 3.71
CA GLN A 146 2.36 3.94 4.44
C GLN A 146 2.58 3.83 5.95
N GLN A 147 3.66 3.22 6.36
CA GLN A 147 4.07 3.11 7.77
C GLN A 147 4.61 4.46 8.29
N ALA A 148 5.36 5.18 7.46
CA ALA A 148 5.78 6.54 7.77
C ALA A 148 4.58 7.49 7.96
N ALA A 149 3.53 7.33 7.14
CA ALA A 149 2.28 8.07 7.32
C ALA A 149 1.58 7.71 8.63
N LEU A 150 1.53 6.42 9.01
CA LEU A 150 0.98 6.00 10.32
C LEU A 150 1.74 6.66 11.48
N ILE A 151 3.07 6.65 11.44
CA ILE A 151 3.93 7.30 12.43
C ILE A 151 3.70 8.82 12.43
N GLY A 152 3.66 9.44 11.25
CA GLY A 152 3.46 10.89 11.08
C GLY A 152 2.08 11.36 11.58
N GLN A 153 1.07 10.50 11.49
CA GLN A 153 -0.26 10.71 12.07
C GLN A 153 -0.35 10.32 13.56
N ALA A 154 0.79 10.08 14.21
CA ALA A 154 0.89 9.65 15.59
C ALA A 154 0.07 8.38 15.91
N GLY A 155 0.03 7.42 14.97
CA GLY A 155 -0.69 6.15 15.10
C GLY A 155 0.06 5.14 15.99
N PHE A 156 0.39 5.50 17.23
CA PHE A 156 1.22 4.69 18.13
C PHE A 156 0.43 3.73 19.00
N GLU A 157 -0.87 3.94 19.16
CA GLU A 157 -1.71 3.10 20.03
C GLU A 157 -2.55 2.14 19.21
N HIS A 158 -2.90 1.00 19.81
CA HIS A 158 -3.79 0.00 19.22
C HIS A 158 -5.12 0.62 18.78
N GLY A 159 -5.56 0.30 17.57
CA GLY A 159 -6.79 0.81 16.96
C GLY A 159 -6.65 2.18 16.29
N MET A 160 -5.55 2.91 16.51
CA MET A 160 -5.30 4.14 15.75
C MET A 160 -5.14 3.84 14.27
N THR A 161 -5.91 4.56 13.46
CA THR A 161 -6.06 4.29 12.02
C THR A 161 -5.80 5.55 11.23
N LYS A 162 -4.98 5.42 10.17
CA LYS A 162 -4.80 6.45 9.17
C LYS A 162 -5.35 5.99 7.81
N SER A 163 -5.77 6.94 6.98
CA SER A 163 -6.15 6.70 5.59
C SER A 163 -5.54 7.76 4.68
N THR A 164 -4.71 7.31 3.74
CA THR A 164 -4.07 8.19 2.75
C THR A 164 -4.83 8.16 1.44
N TYR A 165 -5.41 9.29 1.03
CA TYR A 165 -6.17 9.45 -0.22
C TYR A 165 -5.31 10.12 -1.29
N GLY A 166 -4.44 9.33 -1.92
CA GLY A 166 -3.62 9.70 -3.07
C GLY A 166 -4.23 9.22 -4.38
N THR A 167 -3.43 8.63 -5.27
CA THR A 167 -3.90 7.94 -6.50
C THR A 167 -4.90 6.84 -6.16
N GLY A 168 -4.55 6.00 -5.18
CA GLY A 168 -5.44 5.06 -4.47
C GLY A 168 -5.71 5.54 -3.05
N CYS A 169 -6.41 4.71 -2.27
CA CYS A 169 -6.59 4.91 -0.84
C CYS A 169 -5.92 3.75 -0.09
N PHE A 170 -5.16 4.08 0.95
CA PHE A 170 -4.43 3.10 1.77
C PHE A 170 -4.76 3.34 3.24
N VAL A 171 -5.52 2.42 3.80
CA VAL A 171 -5.90 2.42 5.22
C VAL A 171 -4.93 1.52 5.98
N VAL A 172 -4.36 2.04 7.06
CA VAL A 172 -3.46 1.30 7.95
C VAL A 172 -3.89 1.52 9.38
N ALA A 173 -4.18 0.44 10.08
CA ALA A 173 -4.61 0.43 11.48
C ALA A 173 -3.58 -0.29 12.35
N ASN A 174 -3.14 0.35 13.43
CA ASN A 174 -2.20 -0.21 14.39
C ASN A 174 -2.88 -1.35 15.19
N THR A 175 -2.29 -2.55 15.18
CA THR A 175 -2.77 -3.73 15.90
C THR A 175 -1.95 -4.03 17.17
N GLY A 176 -1.03 -3.13 17.56
CA GLY A 176 -0.15 -3.34 18.71
C GLY A 176 0.91 -4.41 18.44
N SER A 177 1.17 -5.24 19.44
CA SER A 177 2.19 -6.30 19.36
C SER A 177 1.67 -7.60 18.73
N GLU A 178 0.44 -7.64 18.25
CA GLU A 178 -0.19 -8.82 17.68
C GLU A 178 -0.27 -8.73 16.16
N ALA A 179 0.29 -9.74 15.48
CA ALA A 179 0.15 -9.91 14.05
C ALA A 179 -1.21 -10.59 13.77
N LEU A 180 -2.25 -9.79 13.60
CA LEU A 180 -3.59 -10.31 13.34
C LEU A 180 -3.64 -11.03 11.99
N HIS A 181 -4.22 -12.23 11.97
CA HIS A 181 -4.58 -12.89 10.72
C HIS A 181 -5.94 -12.38 10.26
N SER A 182 -6.00 -11.80 9.07
CA SER A 182 -7.26 -11.33 8.51
C SER A 182 -8.01 -12.46 7.80
N GLU A 183 -9.27 -12.69 8.18
CA GLU A 183 -10.18 -13.56 7.44
C GLU A 183 -10.90 -12.81 6.29
N ASN A 184 -10.82 -11.47 6.30
CA ASN A 184 -11.43 -10.58 5.32
C ASN A 184 -10.45 -10.11 4.24
N HIS A 185 -9.38 -10.87 4.02
CA HIS A 185 -8.40 -10.61 2.96
C HIS A 185 -7.62 -9.29 3.08
N LEU A 186 -7.54 -8.72 4.28
CA LEU A 186 -6.65 -7.61 4.57
C LEU A 186 -5.21 -8.10 4.70
N LEU A 187 -4.26 -7.17 4.66
CA LEU A 187 -2.84 -7.48 4.77
C LEU A 187 -2.37 -7.19 6.20
N THR A 188 -1.62 -8.12 6.77
CA THR A 188 -0.88 -7.86 8.01
C THR A 188 0.55 -7.45 7.66
N THR A 189 1.05 -6.40 8.29
CA THR A 189 2.38 -5.85 8.00
C THR A 189 3.06 -5.40 9.29
N VAL A 190 4.37 -5.20 9.22
CA VAL A 190 5.08 -4.48 10.28
C VAL A 190 4.71 -3.00 10.17
N GLY A 191 4.05 -2.45 11.17
CA GLY A 191 3.69 -1.03 11.25
C GLY A 191 4.89 -0.17 11.64
N MET A 192 5.71 -0.66 12.59
CA MET A 192 7.01 -0.09 12.98
C MET A 192 7.82 -1.10 13.80
N ARG A 193 9.14 -0.96 13.80
CA ARG A 193 10.04 -1.66 14.74
C ARG A 193 11.03 -0.66 15.32
N ILE A 194 10.99 -0.46 16.63
CA ILE A 194 11.81 0.53 17.33
C ILE A 194 12.37 -0.10 18.62
N GLY A 195 13.68 -0.06 18.79
CA GLY A 195 14.36 -0.68 19.95
C GLY A 195 14.09 -2.17 20.08
N GLY A 196 13.95 -2.87 18.94
CA GLY A 196 13.59 -4.30 18.88
C GLY A 196 12.13 -4.61 19.13
N ASN A 197 11.29 -3.64 19.52
CA ASN A 197 9.86 -3.83 19.72
C ASN A 197 9.12 -3.68 18.40
N VAL A 198 8.35 -4.70 18.04
CA VAL A 198 7.54 -4.72 16.81
C VAL A 198 6.12 -4.27 17.13
N THR A 199 5.63 -3.32 16.36
CA THR A 199 4.21 -2.98 16.27
C THR A 199 3.71 -3.43 14.90
N TYR A 200 2.63 -4.20 14.88
CA TYR A 200 2.00 -4.65 13.65
C TYR A 200 0.88 -3.70 13.22
N ALA A 201 0.46 -3.85 11.99
CA ALA A 201 -0.67 -3.11 11.45
C ALA A 201 -1.47 -3.98 10.48
N LEU A 202 -2.78 -3.74 10.44
CA LEU A 202 -3.68 -4.27 9.44
C LEU A 202 -3.83 -3.23 8.32
N GLU A 203 -3.70 -3.66 7.08
CA GLU A 203 -3.72 -2.77 5.91
C GLU A 203 -4.76 -3.22 4.91
N GLY A 204 -5.47 -2.24 4.35
CA GLY A 204 -6.30 -2.44 3.18
C GLY A 204 -6.07 -1.34 2.15
N SER A 205 -6.15 -1.73 0.87
CA SER A 205 -5.86 -0.86 -0.27
C SER A 205 -7.05 -0.78 -1.21
N VAL A 206 -7.48 0.43 -1.52
CA VAL A 206 -8.41 0.76 -2.61
C VAL A 206 -7.59 1.33 -3.75
N PHE A 207 -7.59 0.67 -4.92
CA PHE A 207 -6.66 1.02 -6.00
C PHE A 207 -6.98 2.34 -6.69
N VAL A 208 -8.22 2.80 -6.60
CA VAL A 208 -8.69 4.00 -7.31
C VAL A 208 -9.37 4.95 -6.34
N ALA A 209 -8.71 6.07 -6.04
CA ALA A 209 -9.26 7.17 -5.24
C ALA A 209 -9.10 8.49 -6.01
N GLY A 210 -8.03 9.25 -5.77
CA GLY A 210 -7.75 10.48 -6.52
C GLY A 210 -7.58 10.28 -8.02
N SER A 211 -7.15 9.09 -8.46
CA SER A 211 -7.10 8.74 -9.88
C SER A 211 -8.48 8.73 -10.56
N ALA A 212 -9.58 8.54 -9.79
CA ALA A 212 -10.92 8.70 -10.34
C ALA A 212 -11.20 10.17 -10.72
N MET A 213 -10.72 11.13 -9.92
CA MET A 213 -10.84 12.55 -10.26
C MET A 213 -9.98 12.91 -11.47
N GLN A 214 -8.79 12.31 -11.59
CA GLN A 214 -7.94 12.48 -12.78
C GLN A 214 -8.65 11.93 -14.03
N TRP A 215 -9.28 10.76 -13.93
CA TRP A 215 -10.05 10.17 -15.02
C TRP A 215 -11.23 11.05 -15.46
N LEU A 216 -11.98 11.64 -14.52
CA LEU A 216 -13.05 12.59 -14.84
C LEU A 216 -12.52 13.83 -15.60
N ARG A 217 -11.31 14.27 -15.24
CA ARG A 217 -10.65 15.44 -15.88
C ARG A 217 -10.03 15.10 -17.22
N ASP A 218 -9.21 14.06 -17.28
CA ASP A 218 -8.31 13.84 -18.42
C ASP A 218 -8.97 13.02 -19.52
N GLU A 219 -9.79 12.02 -19.18
CA GLU A 219 -10.43 11.12 -20.13
C GLU A 219 -11.88 11.54 -20.44
N LEU A 220 -12.73 11.69 -19.41
CA LEU A 220 -14.10 12.12 -19.63
C LEU A 220 -14.23 13.61 -19.92
N ARG A 221 -13.29 14.43 -19.44
CA ARG A 221 -13.25 15.89 -19.61
C ARG A 221 -14.54 16.59 -19.13
N ILE A 222 -15.10 16.08 -18.05
CA ILE A 222 -16.33 16.64 -17.44
C ILE A 222 -16.04 17.53 -16.23
N ILE A 223 -14.77 17.63 -15.81
CA ILE A 223 -14.24 18.67 -14.90
C ILE A 223 -12.94 19.21 -15.47
N GLU A 224 -12.59 20.45 -15.16
CA GLU A 224 -11.33 21.08 -15.59
C GLU A 224 -10.20 20.83 -14.58
N ALA A 225 -10.54 20.75 -13.28
CA ALA A 225 -9.59 20.51 -12.20
C ALA A 225 -10.24 19.76 -11.05
N ALA A 226 -9.45 18.99 -10.30
CA ALA A 226 -9.96 18.20 -9.17
C ALA A 226 -10.75 19.02 -8.13
N PRO A 227 -10.36 20.27 -7.76
CA PRO A 227 -11.13 21.10 -6.82
C PRO A 227 -12.55 21.45 -7.30
N GLU A 228 -12.83 21.42 -8.61
CA GLU A 228 -14.17 21.65 -9.15
C GLU A 228 -15.18 20.63 -8.62
N SER A 229 -14.73 19.41 -8.33
CA SER A 229 -15.57 18.34 -7.82
C SER A 229 -16.24 18.68 -6.49
N GLU A 230 -15.56 19.43 -5.60
CA GLU A 230 -16.15 19.89 -4.34
C GLU A 230 -17.31 20.85 -4.59
N ALA A 231 -17.10 21.85 -5.46
CA ALA A 231 -18.14 22.82 -5.78
C ALA A 231 -19.36 22.17 -6.45
N ILE A 232 -19.13 21.18 -7.30
CA ILE A 232 -20.19 20.38 -7.93
C ILE A 232 -20.95 19.62 -6.84
N ALA A 233 -20.27 18.82 -6.03
CA ALA A 233 -20.91 18.00 -5.00
C ALA A 233 -21.69 18.82 -3.96
N LYS A 234 -21.18 20.01 -3.58
CA LYS A 234 -21.93 20.94 -2.70
C LYS A 234 -23.23 21.43 -3.29
N ARG A 235 -23.34 21.58 -4.62
CA ARG A 235 -24.58 22.01 -5.29
C ARG A 235 -25.52 20.83 -5.53
N THR A 236 -24.99 19.69 -5.93
CA THR A 236 -25.75 18.49 -6.26
C THR A 236 -26.31 17.81 -5.01
N GLY A 237 -25.55 17.85 -3.90
CA GLY A 237 -25.87 17.07 -2.71
C GLY A 237 -25.54 15.60 -2.88
N ILE A 238 -26.17 14.74 -2.08
CA ILE A 238 -26.01 13.28 -2.17
C ILE A 238 -26.79 12.77 -3.38
N VAL A 239 -26.14 11.93 -4.18
CA VAL A 239 -26.75 11.25 -5.34
C VAL A 239 -27.15 9.84 -4.91
N GLU A 240 -28.43 9.50 -5.02
CA GLU A 240 -28.99 8.23 -4.55
C GLU A 240 -29.22 7.22 -5.67
N ASP A 241 -29.37 7.70 -6.92
CA ASP A 241 -29.76 6.85 -8.05
C ASP A 241 -28.61 6.47 -8.99
N VAL A 242 -27.48 7.21 -8.94
CA VAL A 242 -26.30 6.95 -9.80
C VAL A 242 -25.14 6.46 -8.95
N TYR A 243 -24.57 5.33 -9.34
CA TYR A 243 -23.44 4.72 -8.68
C TYR A 243 -22.26 4.56 -9.64
N VAL A 244 -21.06 4.87 -9.17
CA VAL A 244 -19.83 4.64 -9.91
C VAL A 244 -19.03 3.55 -9.21
N VAL A 245 -18.57 2.57 -9.95
CA VAL A 245 -17.60 1.56 -9.49
C VAL A 245 -16.28 1.85 -10.20
N PRO A 246 -15.30 2.49 -9.56
CA PRO A 246 -14.07 2.91 -10.23
C PRO A 246 -13.01 1.79 -10.27
N ALA A 247 -13.38 0.58 -10.72
CA ALA A 247 -12.51 -0.58 -10.79
C ALA A 247 -11.60 -0.55 -12.04
N PHE A 248 -10.89 0.56 -12.30
CA PHE A 248 -10.10 0.74 -13.53
C PHE A 248 -8.90 -0.23 -13.62
N ALA A 249 -8.39 -0.66 -12.48
CA ALA A 249 -7.28 -1.62 -12.37
C ALA A 249 -7.70 -2.88 -11.57
N GLY A 250 -8.98 -3.23 -11.57
CA GLY A 250 -9.56 -4.21 -10.66
C GLY A 250 -9.96 -3.59 -9.33
N LEU A 251 -10.44 -4.44 -8.41
CA LEU A 251 -10.76 -4.09 -7.04
C LEU A 251 -9.66 -4.58 -6.11
N GLY A 252 -9.27 -3.74 -5.14
CA GLY A 252 -8.36 -4.09 -4.05
C GLY A 252 -9.07 -4.79 -2.89
N ALA A 253 -8.54 -4.61 -1.69
CA ALA A 253 -9.13 -5.18 -0.48
C ALA A 253 -10.57 -4.63 -0.26
N PRO A 254 -11.49 -5.44 0.28
CA PRO A 254 -11.36 -6.85 0.63
C PRO A 254 -11.59 -7.82 -0.55
N PHE A 255 -11.93 -7.34 -1.73
CA PHE A 255 -12.41 -8.16 -2.85
C PHE A 255 -11.29 -8.88 -3.61
N TRP A 256 -10.17 -8.20 -3.86
CA TRP A 256 -9.03 -8.70 -4.64
C TRP A 256 -9.42 -9.28 -6.01
N ASP A 257 -10.34 -8.60 -6.70
CA ASP A 257 -10.78 -8.99 -8.03
C ASP A 257 -10.00 -8.23 -9.12
N PRO A 258 -9.03 -8.87 -9.78
CA PRO A 258 -8.24 -8.24 -10.83
C PRO A 258 -9.02 -8.08 -12.14
N ASP A 259 -10.13 -8.78 -12.30
CA ASP A 259 -10.94 -8.81 -13.53
C ASP A 259 -12.12 -7.83 -13.48
N ALA A 260 -12.44 -7.28 -12.28
CA ALA A 260 -13.43 -6.21 -12.16
C ALA A 260 -13.05 -5.01 -13.03
N ARG A 261 -14.04 -4.37 -13.60
CA ARG A 261 -13.87 -3.16 -14.42
C ARG A 261 -14.82 -2.06 -13.96
N GLY A 262 -14.46 -0.82 -14.26
CA GLY A 262 -15.26 0.35 -13.95
C GLY A 262 -16.67 0.27 -14.55
N ALA A 263 -17.67 0.74 -13.79
CA ALA A 263 -19.04 0.78 -14.23
C ALA A 263 -19.74 2.05 -13.70
N ILE A 264 -20.71 2.52 -14.44
CA ILE A 264 -21.67 3.55 -14.00
C ILE A 264 -23.06 2.93 -14.11
N LEU A 265 -23.79 2.92 -13.00
CA LEU A 265 -25.09 2.29 -12.87
C LEU A 265 -26.16 3.34 -12.52
N GLY A 266 -27.42 3.05 -12.83
CA GLY A 266 -28.54 3.89 -12.45
C GLY A 266 -28.80 5.11 -13.35
N LEU A 267 -28.11 5.24 -14.48
CA LEU A 267 -28.28 6.37 -15.39
C LEU A 267 -29.71 6.43 -15.96
N THR A 268 -30.29 7.61 -15.90
CA THR A 268 -31.54 7.96 -16.52
C THR A 268 -31.36 9.10 -17.52
N ARG A 269 -32.41 9.48 -18.23
CA ARG A 269 -32.36 10.66 -19.12
C ARG A 269 -32.09 11.97 -18.36
N GLY A 270 -32.40 11.99 -17.07
CA GLY A 270 -32.14 13.17 -16.19
C GLY A 270 -30.74 13.21 -15.61
N SER A 271 -29.99 12.10 -15.67
CA SER A 271 -28.63 12.05 -15.10
C SER A 271 -27.65 12.85 -15.94
N GLY A 272 -26.92 13.75 -15.28
CA GLY A 272 -25.96 14.64 -15.91
C GLY A 272 -24.54 14.46 -15.38
N ARG A 273 -23.64 15.36 -15.82
CA ARG A 273 -22.23 15.33 -15.42
C ARG A 273 -22.05 15.51 -13.90
N GLU A 274 -22.91 16.33 -13.28
CA GLU A 274 -22.81 16.64 -11.86
C GLU A 274 -23.12 15.40 -10.99
N ASP A 275 -24.08 14.58 -11.41
CA ASP A 275 -24.40 13.31 -10.75
C ASP A 275 -23.20 12.34 -10.85
N ILE A 276 -22.58 12.21 -12.02
CA ILE A 276 -21.40 11.33 -12.21
C ILE A 276 -20.23 11.79 -11.36
N VAL A 277 -19.94 13.10 -11.33
CA VAL A 277 -18.84 13.65 -10.53
C VAL A 277 -19.07 13.39 -9.04
N THR A 278 -20.27 13.66 -8.54
CA THR A 278 -20.62 13.46 -7.13
C THR A 278 -20.62 11.98 -6.77
N ALA A 279 -21.25 11.12 -7.59
CA ALA A 279 -21.23 9.67 -7.38
C ALA A 279 -19.82 9.08 -7.39
N THR A 280 -18.88 9.69 -8.13
CA THR A 280 -17.47 9.26 -8.12
C THR A 280 -16.79 9.59 -6.78
N LEU A 281 -17.06 10.73 -6.17
CA LEU A 281 -16.59 11.03 -4.80
C LEU A 281 -17.22 10.07 -3.78
N GLN A 282 -18.53 9.82 -3.89
CA GLN A 282 -19.24 8.87 -3.01
C GLN A 282 -18.66 7.46 -3.12
N ALA A 283 -18.30 7.03 -4.33
CA ALA A 283 -17.74 5.70 -4.58
C ALA A 283 -16.43 5.46 -3.79
N VAL A 284 -15.58 6.48 -3.63
CA VAL A 284 -14.35 6.36 -2.82
C VAL A 284 -14.70 6.19 -1.34
N ALA A 285 -15.70 6.92 -0.84
CA ALA A 285 -16.15 6.78 0.54
C ALA A 285 -16.81 5.41 0.79
N PHE A 286 -17.62 4.89 -0.14
CA PHE A 286 -18.22 3.57 -0.03
C PHE A 286 -17.19 2.44 -0.02
N GLN A 287 -16.18 2.49 -0.89
CA GLN A 287 -15.08 1.51 -0.86
C GLN A 287 -14.28 1.59 0.43
N THR A 288 -14.09 2.79 0.98
CA THR A 288 -13.46 2.95 2.30
C THR A 288 -14.34 2.33 3.39
N CYS A 289 -15.66 2.48 3.32
CA CYS A 289 -16.59 1.86 4.26
C CYS A 289 -16.51 0.33 4.23
N ASP A 290 -16.51 -0.28 3.05
CA ASP A 290 -16.33 -1.72 2.90
C ASP A 290 -15.03 -2.19 3.56
N LEU A 291 -13.95 -1.41 3.39
CA LEU A 291 -12.66 -1.71 3.97
C LEU A 291 -12.65 -1.59 5.52
N ILE A 292 -13.25 -0.52 6.07
CA ILE A 292 -13.36 -0.33 7.51
C ILE A 292 -14.26 -1.39 8.15
N ASN A 293 -15.33 -1.83 7.47
CA ASN A 293 -16.17 -2.93 7.93
C ASN A 293 -15.37 -4.25 7.97
N ALA A 294 -14.58 -4.54 6.94
CA ALA A 294 -13.68 -5.70 6.94
C ALA A 294 -12.66 -5.65 8.09
N MET A 295 -12.09 -4.47 8.40
CA MET A 295 -11.21 -4.28 9.57
C MET A 295 -11.96 -4.51 10.88
N ALA A 296 -13.20 -4.05 10.98
CA ALA A 296 -14.03 -4.24 12.17
C ALA A 296 -14.38 -5.71 12.42
N ASP A 297 -14.63 -6.46 11.35
CA ASP A 297 -14.87 -7.92 11.42
C ASP A 297 -13.61 -8.69 11.82
N ASP A 298 -12.42 -8.19 11.46
CA ASP A 298 -11.13 -8.71 11.94
C ASP A 298 -10.73 -8.18 13.35
N GLY A 299 -11.62 -7.45 14.03
CA GLY A 299 -11.44 -7.00 15.41
C GLY A 299 -10.85 -5.60 15.59
N ILE A 300 -10.60 -4.85 14.52
CA ILE A 300 -10.08 -3.48 14.57
C ILE A 300 -11.18 -2.48 14.16
N ARG A 301 -11.77 -1.83 15.15
CA ARG A 301 -12.78 -0.79 14.92
C ARG A 301 -12.20 0.58 15.29
N PRO A 302 -11.88 1.44 14.33
CA PRO A 302 -11.35 2.77 14.62
C PRO A 302 -12.40 3.65 15.32
N SER A 303 -11.98 4.43 16.30
CA SER A 303 -12.80 5.47 16.93
C SER A 303 -12.64 6.83 16.26
N VAL A 304 -11.57 7.01 15.50
CA VAL A 304 -11.26 8.16 14.66
C VAL A 304 -10.37 7.72 13.52
N ILE A 305 -10.54 8.30 12.34
CA ILE A 305 -9.66 8.06 11.20
C ILE A 305 -8.94 9.35 10.86
N ARG A 306 -7.61 9.31 10.90
CA ARG A 306 -6.76 10.42 10.47
C ARG A 306 -6.47 10.29 9.00
N VAL A 307 -6.64 11.39 8.26
CA VAL A 307 -6.56 11.37 6.81
C VAL A 307 -5.50 12.30 6.26
N ASP A 308 -4.88 11.87 5.18
CA ASP A 308 -3.95 12.68 4.40
C ASP A 308 -4.08 12.41 2.89
N GLY A 309 -3.28 13.07 2.09
CA GLY A 309 -3.28 12.94 0.63
C GLY A 309 -4.06 14.04 -0.09
N GLY A 310 -4.04 14.02 -1.42
CA GLY A 310 -4.57 15.11 -2.23
C GLY A 310 -6.08 15.32 -2.13
N MET A 311 -6.86 14.27 -1.85
CA MET A 311 -8.32 14.38 -1.77
C MET A 311 -8.82 15.03 -0.48
N VAL A 312 -7.98 15.13 0.57
CA VAL A 312 -8.40 15.76 1.84
C VAL A 312 -8.62 17.28 1.74
N ALA A 313 -8.20 17.89 0.63
CA ALA A 313 -8.55 19.27 0.32
C ALA A 313 -10.06 19.46 0.02
N ASN A 314 -10.81 18.39 -0.23
CA ASN A 314 -12.23 18.40 -0.52
C ASN A 314 -13.05 18.17 0.76
N ASN A 315 -13.54 19.25 1.37
CA ASN A 315 -14.30 19.18 2.63
C ASN A 315 -15.65 18.49 2.49
N TRP A 316 -16.28 18.53 1.30
CA TRP A 316 -17.53 17.80 1.07
C TRP A 316 -17.26 16.28 1.11
N PHE A 317 -16.18 15.85 0.50
CA PHE A 317 -15.77 14.43 0.54
C PHE A 317 -15.48 13.98 1.98
N LEU A 318 -14.74 14.78 2.76
CA LEU A 318 -14.41 14.43 4.14
C LEU A 318 -15.67 14.33 5.02
N GLN A 319 -16.62 15.23 4.85
CA GLN A 319 -17.89 15.16 5.59
C GLN A 319 -18.70 13.93 5.17
N PHE A 320 -18.84 13.69 3.88
CA PHE A 320 -19.54 12.51 3.37
C PHE A 320 -18.87 11.20 3.84
N LEU A 321 -17.54 11.18 3.86
CA LEU A 321 -16.78 10.03 4.39
C LEU A 321 -17.09 9.80 5.87
N ALA A 322 -17.06 10.84 6.70
CA ALA A 322 -17.39 10.75 8.12
C ALA A 322 -18.82 10.25 8.34
N ASP A 323 -19.78 10.77 7.56
CA ASP A 323 -21.19 10.36 7.63
C ASP A 323 -21.39 8.88 7.25
N VAL A 324 -20.71 8.40 6.20
CA VAL A 324 -20.81 7.01 5.74
C VAL A 324 -20.15 6.04 6.72
N LEU A 325 -19.03 6.43 7.33
CA LEU A 325 -18.28 5.59 8.26
C LEU A 325 -18.86 5.62 9.69
N ASP A 326 -19.69 6.61 10.01
CA ASP A 326 -20.15 6.91 11.38
C ASP A 326 -18.97 7.04 12.38
N VAL A 327 -17.85 7.65 11.90
CA VAL A 327 -16.61 7.83 12.65
C VAL A 327 -16.05 9.21 12.35
N PRO A 328 -15.55 9.97 13.36
CA PRO A 328 -14.83 11.21 13.12
C PRO A 328 -13.66 11.05 12.16
N VAL A 329 -13.52 12.01 11.23
CA VAL A 329 -12.41 12.09 10.28
C VAL A 329 -11.60 13.36 10.59
N GLU A 330 -10.30 13.21 10.88
CA GLU A 330 -9.36 14.26 11.27
C GLU A 330 -8.26 14.49 10.22
#